data_07304c612ee904700b3886521482da0b
#
_entry.id   07304c612ee904700b3886521482da0b
#
_cell.length_a   1.000
_cell.length_b   1.000
_cell.length_c   1.000
_cell.angle_alpha   90.00
_cell.angle_beta   90.00
_cell.angle_gamma   90.00
#
_symmetry.space_group_name_H-M   'P 1'
#
loop_
_entity.id
_entity.type
_entity.pdbx_description
1 polymer ?
#
loop_
_entity_poly.entity_id
_entity_poly.type
_entity_poly.pdbx_seq_one_letter_code
_entity_poly.pdbx_strand_id
1 'polypeptide(L)'
;MQNKLNYKRTFFIGMAFLSICAFWQMYDNIIPLMLQNTFGLGETVTGALMAMDNVLAVLLLPLFGTLSDKVDTRFGKRTPFIVGGTVLAVLFMLMLPAAEQGKNLVWFIIALFATLLAMGLYRSPAVALMPDLTPNRLRSRANAVINLMGAVGGVYALIMIKFLVSPGERPDYMPLFLSIAAIMVIAVGILVLTIKENKIRAQVEQEEAKEAAAEAAEEGTEKAAVEAAKRQTAVNVAKEQAAPEKKEKAGKTVLPKEVKRSMYFMLASIFFWFMAYNAVTTAFSRYTRVVWKMEGGNFADCLMVATVAAILSYIPIGNISARIGRKKTIMGGVVLMAACYGGAIFAQSYHPAVNIAFALIGIAWAAINVNSYPMIVAMSQGSDIGKFTGTYYTFS
;
A
#
# COMPACT_ATOMS: atom_id res chain seq x y z
N MET A 1 14.77 19.57 -20.54
CA MET A 1 13.69 18.91 -19.80
C MET A 1 14.27 18.01 -18.72
N GLN A 2 13.83 18.12 -17.47
CA GLN A 2 14.37 17.26 -16.40
C GLN A 2 13.80 15.84 -16.54
N ASN A 3 14.51 14.99 -17.27
CA ASN A 3 14.16 13.57 -17.45
C ASN A 3 14.49 12.72 -16.20
N LYS A 4 14.74 13.35 -15.06
CA LYS A 4 15.19 12.69 -13.84
C LYS A 4 14.14 12.86 -12.72
N LEU A 5 13.81 11.73 -12.08
CA LEU A 5 12.97 11.72 -10.87
C LEU A 5 13.64 12.53 -9.75
N ASN A 6 12.88 13.38 -9.09
CA ASN A 6 13.35 14.03 -7.86
C ASN A 6 13.25 13.03 -6.69
N TYR A 7 14.31 12.23 -6.52
CA TYR A 7 14.37 11.19 -5.49
C TYR A 7 14.14 11.72 -4.08
N LYS A 8 14.67 12.91 -3.76
CA LYS A 8 14.48 13.53 -2.43
C LYS A 8 13.00 13.81 -2.15
N ARG A 9 12.29 14.41 -3.11
CA ARG A 9 10.85 14.66 -3.02
C ARG A 9 10.07 13.35 -2.88
N THR A 10 10.36 12.37 -3.73
CA THR A 10 9.69 11.07 -3.72
C THR A 10 9.94 10.30 -2.42
N PHE A 11 11.13 10.40 -1.85
CA PHE A 11 11.46 9.83 -0.55
C PHE A 11 10.57 10.43 0.56
N PHE A 12 10.41 11.75 0.60
CA PHE A 12 9.55 12.39 1.60
C PHE A 12 8.05 12.05 1.41
N ILE A 13 7.59 11.91 0.17
CA ILE A 13 6.23 11.38 -0.10
C ILE A 13 6.13 9.94 0.42
N GLY A 14 7.18 9.15 0.26
CA GLY A 14 7.27 7.78 0.75
C GLY A 14 7.17 7.63 2.29
N MET A 15 7.37 8.70 3.07
CA MET A 15 7.19 8.67 4.53
C MET A 15 5.75 8.28 4.92
N ALA A 16 4.74 8.67 4.13
CA ALA A 16 3.37 8.20 4.32
C ALA A 16 3.26 6.67 4.18
N PHE A 17 3.91 6.10 3.18
CA PHE A 17 3.92 4.65 2.95
C PHE A 17 4.66 3.89 4.06
N LEU A 18 5.77 4.45 4.54
CA LEU A 18 6.49 3.91 5.69
C LEU A 18 5.56 3.75 6.90
N SER A 19 4.83 4.81 7.24
CA SER A 19 3.93 4.78 8.40
C SER A 19 2.73 3.85 8.19
N ILE A 20 2.16 3.81 6.98
CA ILE A 20 1.06 2.90 6.63
C ILE A 20 1.51 1.44 6.78
N CYS A 21 2.66 1.08 6.19
CA CYS A 21 3.14 -0.29 6.23
C CYS A 21 3.60 -0.70 7.64
N ALA A 22 4.15 0.22 8.45
CA ALA A 22 4.45 -0.05 9.85
C ALA A 22 3.19 -0.40 10.65
N PHE A 23 2.10 0.37 10.44
CA PHE A 23 0.81 0.07 11.06
C PHE A 23 0.27 -1.30 10.63
N TRP A 24 0.17 -1.58 9.32
CA TRP A 24 -0.40 -2.84 8.85
C TRP A 24 0.43 -4.05 9.29
N GLN A 25 1.76 -3.93 9.29
CA GLN A 25 2.62 -5.02 9.76
C GLN A 25 2.38 -5.34 11.25
N MET A 26 2.19 -4.33 12.08
CA MET A 26 1.79 -4.52 13.49
C MET A 26 0.38 -5.09 13.60
N TYR A 27 -0.58 -4.51 12.87
CA TYR A 27 -1.99 -4.92 12.87
C TYR A 27 -2.15 -6.40 12.54
N ASP A 28 -1.61 -6.86 11.42
CA ASP A 28 -1.75 -8.23 10.93
C ASP A 28 -1.15 -9.27 11.89
N ASN A 29 -0.12 -8.90 12.64
CA ASN A 29 0.58 -9.84 13.50
C ASN A 29 0.14 -9.78 14.96
N ILE A 30 -0.33 -8.64 15.45
CA ILE A 30 -0.61 -8.45 16.88
C ILE A 30 -2.11 -8.51 17.21
N ILE A 31 -2.96 -7.93 16.36
CA ILE A 31 -4.41 -7.95 16.63
C ILE A 31 -4.96 -9.37 16.74
N PRO A 32 -4.60 -10.34 15.87
CA PRO A 32 -5.04 -11.73 16.05
C PRO A 32 -4.60 -12.33 17.39
N LEU A 33 -3.37 -12.01 17.84
CA LEU A 33 -2.87 -12.50 19.13
C LEU A 33 -3.67 -11.92 20.31
N MET A 34 -4.00 -10.62 20.29
CA MET A 34 -4.82 -9.97 21.31
C MET A 34 -6.23 -10.59 21.35
N LEU A 35 -6.87 -10.77 20.20
CA LEU A 35 -8.21 -11.35 20.09
C LEU A 35 -8.27 -12.78 20.65
N GLN A 36 -7.26 -13.59 20.39
CA GLN A 36 -7.24 -15.00 20.78
C GLN A 36 -6.71 -15.21 22.19
N ASN A 37 -5.58 -14.59 22.55
CA ASN A 37 -4.93 -14.85 23.83
C ASN A 37 -5.63 -14.15 25.00
N THR A 38 -6.11 -12.93 24.79
CA THR A 38 -6.72 -12.14 25.87
C THR A 38 -8.24 -12.33 25.94
N PHE A 39 -8.91 -12.31 24.77
CA PHE A 39 -10.35 -12.42 24.70
C PHE A 39 -10.85 -13.86 24.46
N GLY A 40 -9.96 -14.82 24.18
CA GLY A 40 -10.32 -16.22 23.97
C GLY A 40 -11.17 -16.49 22.73
N LEU A 41 -11.13 -15.59 21.73
CA LEU A 41 -11.92 -15.77 20.51
C LEU A 41 -11.36 -16.91 19.66
N GLY A 42 -12.27 -17.73 19.12
CA GLY A 42 -11.89 -18.80 18.19
C GLY A 42 -11.31 -18.26 16.87
N GLU A 43 -10.65 -19.15 16.13
CA GLU A 43 -9.97 -18.79 14.86
C GLU A 43 -10.92 -18.23 13.82
N THR A 44 -12.12 -18.79 13.70
CA THR A 44 -13.14 -18.32 12.74
C THR A 44 -13.58 -16.89 13.04
N VAL A 45 -13.86 -16.57 14.31
CA VAL A 45 -14.29 -15.22 14.70
C VAL A 45 -13.14 -14.23 14.53
N THR A 46 -11.94 -14.59 14.95
CA THR A 46 -10.75 -13.78 14.75
C THR A 46 -10.50 -13.51 13.27
N GLY A 47 -10.55 -14.54 12.42
CA GLY A 47 -10.41 -14.40 10.98
C GLY A 47 -11.48 -13.51 10.35
N ALA A 48 -12.74 -13.63 10.79
CA ALA A 48 -13.81 -12.76 10.33
C ALA A 48 -13.60 -11.29 10.73
N LEU A 49 -13.13 -11.02 11.97
CA LEU A 49 -12.79 -9.67 12.42
C LEU A 49 -11.59 -9.09 11.64
N MET A 50 -10.58 -9.92 11.38
CA MET A 50 -9.44 -9.50 10.55
C MET A 50 -9.83 -9.22 9.10
N ALA A 51 -10.77 -9.98 8.53
CA ALA A 51 -11.26 -9.73 7.17
C ALA A 51 -12.11 -8.45 7.03
N MET A 52 -12.58 -7.88 8.14
CA MET A 52 -13.35 -6.62 8.11
C MET A 52 -12.57 -5.44 7.56
N ASP A 53 -11.26 -5.40 7.72
CA ASP A 53 -10.41 -4.36 7.15
C ASP A 53 -10.53 -4.34 5.62
N ASN A 54 -10.51 -5.51 4.97
CA ASN A 54 -10.63 -5.64 3.52
C ASN A 54 -12.04 -5.24 3.05
N VAL A 55 -13.10 -5.63 3.78
CA VAL A 55 -14.48 -5.23 3.47
C VAL A 55 -14.63 -3.71 3.58
N LEU A 56 -14.12 -3.12 4.65
CA LEU A 56 -14.12 -1.68 4.85
C LEU A 56 -13.26 -0.97 3.79
N ALA A 57 -12.12 -1.50 3.41
CA ALA A 57 -11.25 -0.92 2.39
C ALA A 57 -11.95 -0.79 1.03
N VAL A 58 -12.70 -1.80 0.60
CA VAL A 58 -13.46 -1.75 -0.67
C VAL A 58 -14.46 -0.58 -0.68
N LEU A 59 -15.06 -0.27 0.45
CA LEU A 59 -16.05 0.83 0.57
C LEU A 59 -15.38 2.17 0.84
N LEU A 60 -14.42 2.23 1.76
CA LEU A 60 -13.86 3.46 2.29
C LEU A 60 -12.78 4.07 1.37
N LEU A 61 -11.97 3.26 0.69
CA LEU A 61 -10.91 3.79 -0.17
C LEU A 61 -11.46 4.64 -1.33
N PRO A 62 -12.48 4.20 -2.10
CA PRO A 62 -13.10 5.04 -3.11
C PRO A 62 -13.82 6.26 -2.51
N LEU A 63 -14.49 6.08 -1.36
CA LEU A 63 -15.22 7.15 -0.68
C LEU A 63 -14.26 8.28 -0.26
N PHE A 64 -13.22 7.97 0.50
CA PHE A 64 -12.27 8.97 0.97
C PHE A 64 -11.35 9.49 -0.15
N GLY A 65 -11.08 8.70 -1.17
CA GLY A 65 -10.43 9.14 -2.40
C GLY A 65 -11.22 10.25 -3.08
N THR A 66 -12.51 9.99 -3.37
CA THR A 66 -13.39 10.98 -4.01
C THR A 66 -13.68 12.19 -3.13
N LEU A 67 -13.78 12.01 -1.81
CA LEU A 67 -13.97 13.11 -0.88
C LEU A 67 -12.74 14.03 -0.88
N SER A 68 -11.55 13.47 -0.83
CA SER A 68 -10.30 14.26 -0.89
C SER A 68 -10.07 14.93 -2.25
N ASP A 69 -10.64 14.40 -3.34
CA ASP A 69 -10.58 15.04 -4.66
C ASP A 69 -11.41 16.34 -4.72
N LYS A 70 -12.52 16.42 -3.95
CA LYS A 70 -13.45 17.55 -3.95
C LYS A 70 -13.00 18.69 -3.02
N VAL A 71 -12.12 18.41 -2.10
CA VAL A 71 -11.63 19.40 -1.12
C VAL A 71 -10.38 20.08 -1.68
N ASP A 72 -10.32 21.41 -1.65
CA ASP A 72 -9.12 22.18 -1.96
C ASP A 72 -8.85 23.15 -0.82
N THR A 73 -7.70 22.99 -0.17
CA THR A 73 -7.30 23.79 0.98
C THR A 73 -5.97 24.48 0.72
N ARG A 74 -5.63 25.46 1.57
CA ARG A 74 -4.31 26.11 1.52
C ARG A 74 -3.13 25.13 1.71
N PHE A 75 -3.37 23.96 2.32
CA PHE A 75 -2.36 22.93 2.56
C PHE A 75 -2.32 21.86 1.45
N GLY A 76 -3.31 21.83 0.58
CA GLY A 76 -3.50 20.86 -0.48
C GLY A 76 -4.82 20.12 -0.39
N LYS A 77 -5.05 19.18 -1.30
CA LYS A 77 -6.24 18.30 -1.33
C LYS A 77 -6.09 17.11 -0.39
N ARG A 78 -4.89 16.51 -0.36
CA ARG A 78 -4.59 15.25 0.34
C ARG A 78 -4.08 15.48 1.76
N THR A 79 -3.24 16.50 1.96
CA THR A 79 -2.57 16.76 3.23
C THR A 79 -3.51 16.86 4.44
N PRO A 80 -4.67 17.55 4.40
CA PRO A 80 -5.58 17.62 5.55
C PRO A 80 -6.14 16.25 5.96
N PHE A 81 -6.46 15.40 4.99
CA PHE A 81 -6.94 14.04 5.25
C PHE A 81 -5.84 13.14 5.82
N ILE A 82 -4.61 13.28 5.32
CA ILE A 82 -3.45 12.55 5.82
C ILE A 82 -3.20 12.91 7.29
N VAL A 83 -3.18 14.19 7.62
CA VAL A 83 -2.96 14.66 9.00
C VAL A 83 -4.11 14.26 9.92
N GLY A 84 -5.36 14.59 9.54
CA GLY A 84 -6.54 14.27 10.34
C GLY A 84 -6.71 12.76 10.53
N GLY A 85 -6.54 12.00 9.46
CA GLY A 85 -6.61 10.53 9.51
C GLY A 85 -5.51 9.92 10.39
N THR A 86 -4.28 10.45 10.33
CA THR A 86 -3.18 9.99 11.19
C THR A 86 -3.44 10.28 12.66
N VAL A 87 -3.91 11.48 12.99
CA VAL A 87 -4.24 11.84 14.39
C VAL A 87 -5.34 10.93 14.95
N LEU A 88 -6.42 10.72 14.18
CA LEU A 88 -7.51 9.82 14.58
C LEU A 88 -7.03 8.36 14.68
N ALA A 89 -6.23 7.89 13.72
CA ALA A 89 -5.70 6.53 13.73
C ALA A 89 -4.82 6.29 14.95
N VAL A 90 -3.91 7.20 15.28
CA VAL A 90 -3.06 7.11 16.46
C VAL A 90 -3.89 7.11 17.74
N LEU A 91 -4.88 8.01 17.84
CA LEU A 91 -5.75 8.09 19.00
C LEU A 91 -6.49 6.77 19.25
N PHE A 92 -7.19 6.25 18.24
CA PHE A 92 -7.98 5.03 18.38
C PHE A 92 -7.10 3.78 18.49
N MET A 93 -5.97 3.73 17.80
CA MET A 93 -5.02 2.63 17.89
C MET A 93 -4.46 2.48 19.31
N LEU A 94 -4.16 3.57 20.03
CA LEU A 94 -3.66 3.51 21.40
C LEU A 94 -4.74 3.09 22.42
N MET A 95 -6.02 3.17 22.06
CA MET A 95 -7.11 2.62 22.88
C MET A 95 -7.16 1.08 22.84
N LEU A 96 -6.58 0.43 21.81
CA LEU A 96 -6.60 -1.04 21.66
C LEU A 96 -5.87 -1.75 22.82
N PRO A 97 -4.58 -1.46 23.11
CA PRO A 97 -3.89 -2.10 24.22
C PRO A 97 -4.50 -1.73 25.59
N ALA A 98 -5.07 -0.52 25.73
CA ALA A 98 -5.77 -0.14 26.95
C ALA A 98 -7.06 -0.96 27.15
N ALA A 99 -7.84 -1.18 26.10
CA ALA A 99 -9.04 -2.02 26.14
C ALA A 99 -8.69 -3.51 26.37
N GLU A 100 -7.58 -3.96 25.82
CA GLU A 100 -7.04 -5.31 25.99
C GLU A 100 -6.62 -5.55 27.46
N GLN A 101 -5.84 -4.65 28.06
CA GLN A 101 -5.46 -4.72 29.47
C GLN A 101 -6.68 -4.75 30.40
N GLY A 102 -7.70 -3.94 30.07
CA GLY A 102 -9.00 -3.93 30.79
C GLY A 102 -9.90 -5.12 30.48
N LYS A 103 -9.51 -6.06 29.60
CA LYS A 103 -10.30 -7.21 29.12
C LYS A 103 -11.70 -6.83 28.65
N ASN A 104 -11.87 -5.65 28.10
CA ASN A 104 -13.14 -5.16 27.61
C ASN A 104 -13.24 -5.35 26.10
N LEU A 105 -13.83 -6.48 25.68
CA LEU A 105 -13.98 -6.82 24.27
C LEU A 105 -14.80 -5.79 23.50
N VAL A 106 -15.85 -5.23 24.10
CA VAL A 106 -16.74 -4.26 23.43
C VAL A 106 -15.95 -3.00 23.10
N TRP A 107 -15.20 -2.46 24.05
CA TRP A 107 -14.34 -1.28 23.82
C TRP A 107 -13.23 -1.60 22.82
N PHE A 108 -12.66 -2.80 22.86
CA PHE A 108 -11.65 -3.23 21.90
C PHE A 108 -12.21 -3.23 20.47
N ILE A 109 -13.41 -3.81 20.26
CA ILE A 109 -14.05 -3.84 18.94
C ILE A 109 -14.40 -2.43 18.45
N ILE A 110 -14.93 -1.57 19.32
CA ILE A 110 -15.22 -0.17 18.95
C ILE A 110 -13.94 0.57 18.54
N ALA A 111 -12.86 0.44 19.34
CA ALA A 111 -11.56 1.05 19.03
C ALA A 111 -10.97 0.49 17.73
N LEU A 112 -11.11 -0.82 17.49
CA LEU A 112 -10.64 -1.48 16.27
C LEU A 112 -11.33 -0.90 15.03
N PHE A 113 -12.67 -0.84 15.02
CA PHE A 113 -13.43 -0.25 13.93
C PHE A 113 -13.08 1.24 13.71
N ALA A 114 -13.00 2.00 14.79
CA ALA A 114 -12.62 3.42 14.72
C ALA A 114 -11.21 3.58 14.12
N THR A 115 -10.26 2.72 14.49
CA THR A 115 -8.91 2.69 13.93
C THR A 115 -8.95 2.39 12.44
N LEU A 116 -9.71 1.37 12.00
CA LEU A 116 -9.83 1.01 10.58
C LEU A 116 -10.47 2.12 9.74
N LEU A 117 -11.50 2.79 10.27
CA LEU A 117 -12.10 3.96 9.62
C LEU A 117 -11.09 5.11 9.46
N ALA A 118 -10.35 5.41 10.52
CA ALA A 118 -9.31 6.44 10.51
C ALA A 118 -8.16 6.08 9.55
N MET A 119 -7.76 4.82 9.49
CA MET A 119 -6.77 4.33 8.53
C MET A 119 -7.29 4.41 7.09
N GLY A 120 -8.56 4.16 6.84
CA GLY A 120 -9.18 4.37 5.52
C GLY A 120 -9.13 5.83 5.08
N LEU A 121 -9.43 6.76 6.02
CA LEU A 121 -9.36 8.21 5.81
C LEU A 121 -7.92 8.67 5.51
N TYR A 122 -6.93 8.07 6.14
CA TYR A 122 -5.52 8.35 5.94
C TYR A 122 -4.96 7.70 4.66
N ARG A 123 -5.15 6.39 4.48
CA ARG A 123 -4.50 5.58 3.45
C ARG A 123 -4.85 6.02 2.04
N SER A 124 -6.13 6.27 1.76
CA SER A 124 -6.60 6.59 0.41
C SER A 124 -5.98 7.89 -0.14
N PRO A 125 -6.01 9.04 0.58
CA PRO A 125 -5.33 10.25 0.15
C PRO A 125 -3.80 10.12 0.10
N ALA A 126 -3.20 9.37 1.02
CA ALA A 126 -1.75 9.15 1.04
C ALA A 126 -1.25 8.38 -0.20
N VAL A 127 -1.99 7.34 -0.63
CA VAL A 127 -1.69 6.61 -1.87
C VAL A 127 -1.84 7.49 -3.10
N ALA A 128 -2.88 8.35 -3.13
CA ALA A 128 -3.12 9.27 -4.24
C ALA A 128 -2.10 10.42 -4.31
N LEU A 129 -1.43 10.76 -3.21
CA LEU A 129 -0.48 11.87 -3.16
C LEU A 129 0.70 11.67 -4.12
N MET A 130 1.23 10.46 -4.26
CA MET A 130 2.38 10.20 -5.13
C MET A 130 2.06 10.46 -6.61
N PRO A 131 0.99 9.89 -7.21
CA PRO A 131 0.65 10.19 -8.59
C PRO A 131 0.25 11.66 -8.82
N ASP A 132 -0.34 12.33 -7.82
CA ASP A 132 -0.70 13.75 -7.92
C ASP A 132 0.54 14.67 -7.96
N LEU A 133 1.66 14.24 -7.37
CA LEU A 133 2.91 15.01 -7.27
C LEU A 133 4.02 14.50 -8.17
N THR A 134 3.71 13.59 -9.11
CA THR A 134 4.73 12.98 -9.99
C THR A 134 4.21 12.92 -11.42
N PRO A 135 4.96 13.44 -12.41
CA PRO A 135 4.60 13.35 -13.82
C PRO A 135 4.37 11.90 -14.26
N ASN A 136 3.41 11.68 -15.16
CA ASN A 136 2.96 10.35 -15.60
C ASN A 136 4.12 9.42 -16.00
N ARG A 137 5.08 9.91 -16.77
CA ARG A 137 6.26 9.15 -17.24
C ARG A 137 7.19 8.67 -16.11
N LEU A 138 7.18 9.35 -14.94
CA LEU A 138 8.06 9.04 -13.81
C LEU A 138 7.35 8.26 -12.70
N ARG A 139 6.04 8.06 -12.77
CA ARG A 139 5.24 7.40 -11.72
C ARG A 139 5.72 5.99 -11.39
N SER A 140 6.14 5.21 -12.40
CA SER A 140 6.67 3.86 -12.17
C SER A 140 7.93 3.87 -11.31
N ARG A 141 8.86 4.81 -11.58
CA ARG A 141 10.07 4.98 -10.77
C ARG A 141 9.77 5.50 -9.36
N ALA A 142 8.83 6.44 -9.25
CA ALA A 142 8.38 6.95 -7.96
C ALA A 142 7.72 5.84 -7.12
N ASN A 143 6.89 4.99 -7.75
CA ASN A 143 6.25 3.85 -7.09
C ASN A 143 7.29 2.87 -6.49
N ALA A 144 8.40 2.63 -7.17
CA ALA A 144 9.48 1.80 -6.64
C ALA A 144 10.07 2.38 -5.34
N VAL A 145 10.26 3.71 -5.30
CA VAL A 145 10.80 4.39 -4.10
C VAL A 145 9.81 4.34 -2.93
N ILE A 146 8.53 4.60 -3.18
CA ILE A 146 7.53 4.58 -2.10
C ILE A 146 7.30 3.16 -1.57
N ASN A 147 7.33 2.13 -2.43
CA ASN A 147 7.26 0.74 -2.00
C ASN A 147 8.48 0.33 -1.15
N LEU A 148 9.67 0.81 -1.51
CA LEU A 148 10.86 0.64 -0.68
C LEU A 148 10.67 1.27 0.71
N MET A 149 10.12 2.49 0.78
CA MET A 149 9.82 3.15 2.05
C MET A 149 8.78 2.37 2.86
N GLY A 150 7.76 1.81 2.19
CA GLY A 150 6.80 0.91 2.82
C GLY A 150 7.46 -0.33 3.42
N ALA A 151 8.38 -0.97 2.69
CA ALA A 151 9.12 -2.12 3.18
C ALA A 151 10.00 -1.77 4.40
N VAL A 152 10.63 -0.59 4.41
CA VAL A 152 11.36 -0.07 5.59
C VAL A 152 10.43 0.07 6.80
N GLY A 153 9.20 0.58 6.59
CA GLY A 153 8.18 0.66 7.65
C GLY A 153 7.78 -0.71 8.19
N GLY A 154 7.60 -1.70 7.31
CA GLY A 154 7.32 -3.08 7.70
C GLY A 154 8.46 -3.70 8.53
N VAL A 155 9.71 -3.54 8.09
CA VAL A 155 10.90 -4.00 8.85
C VAL A 155 10.99 -3.31 10.21
N TYR A 156 10.75 -1.99 10.27
CA TYR A 156 10.70 -1.27 11.54
C TYR A 156 9.69 -1.90 12.50
N ALA A 157 8.47 -2.15 12.05
CA ALA A 157 7.44 -2.77 12.88
C ALA A 157 7.84 -4.16 13.37
N LEU A 158 8.44 -5.00 12.51
CA LEU A 158 8.92 -6.33 12.90
C LEU A 158 10.04 -6.26 13.96
N ILE A 159 10.96 -5.31 13.82
CA ILE A 159 12.00 -5.06 14.82
C ILE A 159 11.36 -4.67 16.16
N MET A 160 10.40 -3.74 16.12
CA MET A 160 9.70 -3.32 17.35
C MET A 160 8.87 -4.46 17.96
N ILE A 161 8.20 -5.29 17.16
CA ILE A 161 7.51 -6.49 17.63
C ILE A 161 8.48 -7.41 18.36
N LYS A 162 9.62 -7.70 17.75
CA LYS A 162 10.63 -8.58 18.36
C LYS A 162 11.10 -8.10 19.73
N PHE A 163 11.39 -6.81 19.87
CA PHE A 163 11.99 -6.27 21.09
C PHE A 163 11.00 -5.78 22.14
N LEU A 164 9.79 -5.37 21.74
CA LEU A 164 8.81 -4.77 22.65
C LEU A 164 7.68 -5.72 23.05
N VAL A 165 7.49 -6.83 22.33
CA VAL A 165 6.52 -7.85 22.76
C VAL A 165 7.21 -8.86 23.67
N SER A 166 6.96 -8.72 24.98
CA SER A 166 7.57 -9.59 25.98
C SER A 166 7.10 -11.05 25.87
N PRO A 167 7.91 -12.02 26.32
CA PRO A 167 7.47 -13.39 26.49
C PRO A 167 6.33 -13.50 27.51
N GLY A 168 5.47 -14.51 27.35
CA GLY A 168 4.38 -14.80 28.28
C GLY A 168 3.03 -14.95 27.59
N GLU A 169 2.06 -15.40 28.35
CA GLU A 169 0.69 -15.59 27.83
C GLU A 169 -0.02 -14.26 27.53
N ARG A 170 0.33 -13.20 28.25
CA ARG A 170 -0.23 -11.84 28.11
C ARG A 170 0.88 -10.80 28.11
N PRO A 171 1.50 -10.57 26.95
CA PRO A 171 2.48 -9.50 26.82
C PRO A 171 1.84 -8.13 27.01
N ASP A 172 2.57 -7.16 27.52
CA ASP A 172 2.18 -5.76 27.43
C ASP A 172 2.44 -5.25 26.00
N TYR A 173 1.39 -4.93 25.28
CA TYR A 173 1.47 -4.43 23.93
C TYR A 173 1.60 -2.90 23.85
N MET A 174 1.37 -2.16 24.96
CA MET A 174 1.39 -0.70 24.96
C MET A 174 2.70 -0.10 24.43
N PRO A 175 3.91 -0.59 24.80
CA PRO A 175 5.16 -0.05 24.29
C PRO A 175 5.28 -0.17 22.77
N LEU A 176 4.79 -1.29 22.20
CA LEU A 176 4.79 -1.48 20.74
C LEU A 176 3.87 -0.49 20.05
N PHE A 177 2.64 -0.35 20.54
CA PHE A 177 1.67 0.59 19.97
C PHE A 177 2.15 2.04 20.06
N LEU A 178 2.78 2.43 21.14
CA LEU A 178 3.43 3.76 21.29
C LEU A 178 4.57 3.95 20.27
N SER A 179 5.38 2.93 20.03
CA SER A 179 6.45 2.98 19.03
C SER A 179 5.88 3.17 17.61
N ILE A 180 4.83 2.43 17.25
CA ILE A 180 4.16 2.59 15.95
C ILE A 180 3.47 3.96 15.85
N ALA A 181 2.81 4.43 16.90
CA ALA A 181 2.25 5.78 16.95
C ALA A 181 3.31 6.86 16.72
N ALA A 182 4.45 6.74 17.39
CA ALA A 182 5.57 7.67 17.26
C ALA A 182 6.10 7.74 15.83
N ILE A 183 6.36 6.59 15.19
CA ILE A 183 6.86 6.60 13.80
C ILE A 183 5.81 7.13 12.82
N MET A 184 4.52 6.88 13.03
CA MET A 184 3.44 7.44 12.21
C MET A 184 3.41 8.98 12.31
N VAL A 185 3.45 9.53 13.52
CA VAL A 185 3.44 10.99 13.75
C VAL A 185 4.69 11.63 13.17
N ILE A 186 5.87 11.06 13.42
CA ILE A 186 7.15 11.56 12.91
C ILE A 186 7.16 11.55 11.37
N ALA A 187 6.77 10.43 10.76
CA ALA A 187 6.78 10.28 9.31
C ALA A 187 5.82 11.26 8.61
N VAL A 188 4.61 11.40 9.13
CA VAL A 188 3.62 12.36 8.59
C VAL A 188 4.04 13.79 8.90
N GLY A 189 4.62 14.06 10.06
CA GLY A 189 5.20 15.35 10.41
C GLY A 189 6.29 15.78 9.42
N ILE A 190 7.24 14.89 9.11
CA ILE A 190 8.29 15.13 8.10
C ILE A 190 7.67 15.41 6.74
N LEU A 191 6.68 14.59 6.31
CA LEU A 191 5.98 14.79 5.04
C LEU A 191 5.35 16.18 4.95
N VAL A 192 4.58 16.59 5.94
CA VAL A 192 3.87 17.89 5.96
C VAL A 192 4.84 19.08 5.98
N LEU A 193 5.94 18.96 6.72
CA LEU A 193 6.94 20.04 6.81
C LEU A 193 7.76 20.19 5.52
N THR A 194 7.96 19.09 4.77
CA THR A 194 8.84 19.08 3.59
C THR A 194 8.08 19.22 2.26
N ILE A 195 6.85 18.68 2.17
CA ILE A 195 6.07 18.64 0.94
C ILE A 195 5.01 19.75 0.94
N LYS A 196 5.19 20.73 0.06
CA LYS A 196 4.20 21.78 -0.22
C LYS A 196 3.31 21.30 -1.39
N GLU A 197 2.23 20.56 -1.09
CA GLU A 197 1.39 19.88 -2.06
C GLU A 197 0.95 20.79 -3.21
N ASN A 198 0.31 21.93 -2.91
CA ASN A 198 -0.23 22.83 -3.95
C ASN A 198 0.85 23.37 -4.90
N LYS A 199 2.04 23.71 -4.37
CA LYS A 199 3.13 24.22 -5.19
C LYS A 199 3.68 23.15 -6.15
N ILE A 200 3.85 21.93 -5.64
CA ILE A 200 4.40 20.82 -6.42
C ILE A 200 3.39 20.35 -7.46
N ARG A 201 2.10 20.25 -7.09
CA ARG A 201 1.02 19.89 -8.02
C ARG A 201 0.97 20.86 -9.21
N ALA A 202 0.98 22.17 -8.94
CA ALA A 202 0.98 23.18 -10.01
C ALA A 202 2.22 23.03 -10.94
N GLN A 203 3.39 22.67 -10.41
CA GLN A 203 4.58 22.41 -11.22
C GLN A 203 4.40 21.17 -12.12
N VAL A 204 3.86 20.07 -11.56
CA VAL A 204 3.61 18.83 -12.31
C VAL A 204 2.58 19.05 -13.41
N GLU A 205 1.47 19.73 -13.12
CA GLU A 205 0.44 20.08 -14.10
C GLU A 205 1.02 20.93 -15.26
N GLN A 206 1.91 21.88 -14.94
CA GLN A 206 2.60 22.68 -15.96
C GLN A 206 3.59 21.87 -16.80
N GLU A 207 4.32 20.92 -16.19
CA GLU A 207 5.22 20.02 -16.92
C GLU A 207 4.43 19.11 -17.87
N GLU A 208 3.35 18.49 -17.41
CA GLU A 208 2.50 17.63 -18.23
C GLU A 208 1.81 18.40 -19.39
N ALA A 209 1.36 19.64 -19.13
CA ALA A 209 0.81 20.48 -20.19
C ALA A 209 1.83 20.85 -21.26
N LYS A 210 3.09 21.13 -20.87
CA LYS A 210 4.18 21.42 -21.83
C LYS A 210 4.56 20.19 -22.64
N GLU A 211 4.57 19.00 -22.04
CA GLU A 211 4.84 17.75 -22.74
C GLU A 211 3.75 17.43 -23.75
N ALA A 212 2.48 17.55 -23.35
CA ALA A 212 1.35 17.35 -24.25
C ALA A 212 1.37 18.33 -25.44
N ALA A 213 1.77 19.59 -25.21
CA ALA A 213 1.93 20.58 -26.28
C ALA A 213 3.09 20.25 -27.22
N ALA A 214 4.21 19.72 -26.68
CA ALA A 214 5.37 19.32 -27.50
C ALA A 214 5.06 18.08 -28.34
N GLU A 215 4.40 17.06 -27.76
CA GLU A 215 3.96 15.87 -28.49
C GLU A 215 2.96 16.23 -29.61
N ALA A 216 2.01 17.12 -29.32
CA ALA A 216 1.07 17.61 -30.34
C ALA A 216 1.73 18.36 -31.49
N ALA A 217 2.83 19.12 -31.21
CA ALA A 217 3.61 19.82 -32.24
C ALA A 217 4.44 18.86 -33.11
N GLU A 218 4.92 17.75 -32.52
CA GLU A 218 5.65 16.71 -33.26
C GLU A 218 4.72 15.87 -34.16
N GLU A 219 3.46 15.60 -33.71
CA GLU A 219 2.49 14.85 -34.52
C GLU A 219 1.88 15.64 -35.67
N GLY A 220 2.17 16.96 -35.80
CA GLY A 220 1.77 17.80 -36.95
C GLY A 220 0.26 17.92 -37.14
N THR A 221 -0.57 17.57 -36.18
CA THR A 221 -2.03 17.67 -36.24
C THR A 221 -2.50 19.00 -35.65
N GLU A 222 -2.99 19.90 -36.48
CA GLU A 222 -3.56 21.21 -36.10
C GLU A 222 -4.65 21.11 -35.03
N LYS A 223 -5.41 20.02 -35.01
CA LYS A 223 -6.42 19.71 -33.97
C LYS A 223 -5.80 19.44 -32.60
N ALA A 224 -4.68 18.72 -32.53
CA ALA A 224 -4.00 18.41 -31.28
C ALA A 224 -3.31 19.64 -30.68
N ALA A 225 -2.75 20.52 -31.52
CA ALA A 225 -2.16 21.79 -31.10
C ALA A 225 -3.21 22.77 -30.52
N VAL A 226 -4.40 22.83 -31.12
CA VAL A 226 -5.52 23.64 -30.61
C VAL A 226 -6.06 23.12 -29.28
N GLU A 227 -6.10 21.82 -29.10
CA GLU A 227 -6.56 21.21 -27.82
C GLU A 227 -5.53 21.36 -26.70
N ALA A 228 -4.24 21.25 -27.01
CA ALA A 228 -3.14 21.54 -26.10
C ALA A 228 -3.08 23.00 -25.67
N ALA A 229 -3.31 23.93 -26.61
CA ALA A 229 -3.41 25.38 -26.33
C ALA A 229 -4.61 25.71 -25.45
N LYS A 230 -5.78 25.09 -25.68
CA LYS A 230 -6.96 25.21 -24.81
C LYS A 230 -6.68 24.71 -23.39
N ARG A 231 -5.95 23.60 -23.21
CA ARG A 231 -5.55 23.10 -21.89
C ARG A 231 -4.59 24.06 -21.19
N GLN A 232 -3.68 24.68 -21.90
CA GLN A 232 -2.73 25.66 -21.34
C GLN A 232 -3.44 26.97 -20.97
N THR A 233 -4.42 27.40 -21.74
CA THR A 233 -5.26 28.58 -21.47
C THR A 233 -6.18 28.29 -20.28
N ALA A 234 -6.75 27.09 -20.15
CA ALA A 234 -7.59 26.69 -19.01
C ALA A 234 -6.78 26.68 -17.70
N VAL A 235 -5.51 26.27 -17.72
CA VAL A 235 -4.61 26.32 -16.54
C VAL A 235 -4.30 27.78 -16.15
N ASN A 236 -4.23 28.69 -17.11
CA ASN A 236 -3.99 30.13 -16.84
C ASN A 236 -5.29 30.87 -16.40
N VAL A 237 -6.44 30.50 -16.94
CA VAL A 237 -7.75 31.08 -16.61
C VAL A 237 -8.28 30.54 -15.28
N ALA A 238 -7.96 29.29 -14.90
CA ALA A 238 -8.29 28.73 -13.58
C ALA A 238 -7.59 29.45 -12.41
N LYS A 239 -6.58 30.29 -12.71
CA LYS A 239 -5.96 31.21 -11.73
C LYS A 239 -6.76 32.50 -11.53
N GLU A 240 -7.69 32.80 -12.38
CA GLU A 240 -8.40 34.11 -12.35
C GLU A 240 -9.89 34.02 -12.03
N GLN A 241 -10.53 32.85 -12.15
CA GLN A 241 -11.95 32.71 -11.85
C GLN A 241 -12.29 31.36 -11.21
N ALA A 242 -12.55 31.38 -9.91
CA ALA A 242 -13.16 30.26 -9.19
C ALA A 242 -14.68 30.21 -9.50
N ALA A 243 -15.08 29.40 -10.49
CA ALA A 243 -16.46 28.97 -10.66
C ALA A 243 -16.49 27.58 -11.31
N PRO A 244 -17.43 26.68 -10.93
CA PRO A 244 -17.38 25.27 -11.30
C PRO A 244 -17.97 25.04 -12.69
N GLU A 245 -17.14 24.78 -13.69
CA GLU A 245 -17.62 24.27 -14.96
C GLU A 245 -17.65 22.74 -15.00
N LYS A 246 -18.76 22.23 -15.51
CA LYS A 246 -19.06 20.81 -15.69
C LYS A 246 -17.99 20.13 -16.58
N LYS A 247 -17.31 19.13 -16.04
CA LYS A 247 -16.42 18.24 -16.80
C LYS A 247 -17.24 17.50 -17.88
N GLU A 248 -16.95 17.78 -19.13
CA GLU A 248 -17.34 16.91 -20.25
C GLU A 248 -16.72 15.53 -20.06
N LYS A 249 -17.56 14.51 -20.20
CA LYS A 249 -17.17 13.09 -20.04
C LYS A 249 -16.18 12.73 -21.14
N ALA A 250 -14.92 12.49 -20.77
CA ALA A 250 -13.96 11.85 -21.64
C ALA A 250 -14.56 10.55 -22.20
N GLY A 251 -14.51 10.36 -23.51
CA GLY A 251 -15.10 9.22 -24.19
C GLY A 251 -14.61 7.90 -23.58
N LYS A 252 -15.53 6.98 -23.29
CA LYS A 252 -15.23 5.65 -22.77
C LYS A 252 -14.40 4.90 -23.82
N THR A 253 -13.12 4.69 -23.56
CA THR A 253 -12.28 3.81 -24.36
C THR A 253 -12.81 2.38 -24.23
N VAL A 254 -13.44 1.87 -25.29
CA VAL A 254 -13.99 0.51 -25.30
C VAL A 254 -12.86 -0.45 -25.64
N LEU A 255 -12.35 -1.13 -24.61
CA LEU A 255 -11.35 -2.18 -24.80
C LEU A 255 -11.91 -3.33 -25.65
N PRO A 256 -11.09 -3.90 -26.58
CA PRO A 256 -11.46 -5.12 -27.29
C PRO A 256 -11.89 -6.23 -26.34
N LYS A 257 -12.87 -7.05 -26.73
CA LYS A 257 -13.43 -8.12 -25.88
C LYS A 257 -12.35 -9.07 -25.34
N GLU A 258 -11.36 -9.39 -26.14
CA GLU A 258 -10.24 -10.28 -25.78
C GLU A 258 -9.34 -9.67 -24.70
N VAL A 259 -8.99 -8.39 -24.83
CA VAL A 259 -8.19 -7.65 -23.83
C VAL A 259 -8.96 -7.54 -22.51
N LYS A 260 -10.26 -7.26 -22.58
CA LYS A 260 -11.12 -7.21 -21.40
C LYS A 260 -11.20 -8.56 -20.68
N ARG A 261 -11.32 -9.66 -21.44
CA ARG A 261 -11.31 -11.02 -20.90
C ARG A 261 -9.96 -11.35 -20.21
N SER A 262 -8.84 -11.07 -20.88
CA SER A 262 -7.50 -11.21 -20.28
C SER A 262 -7.34 -10.43 -18.99
N MET A 263 -7.83 -9.20 -18.96
CA MET A 263 -7.78 -8.34 -17.76
C MET A 263 -8.55 -8.97 -16.59
N TYR A 264 -9.76 -9.48 -16.82
CA TYR A 264 -10.53 -10.13 -15.75
C TYR A 264 -9.85 -11.37 -15.20
N PHE A 265 -9.23 -12.22 -16.06
CA PHE A 265 -8.47 -13.37 -15.58
C PHE A 265 -7.24 -12.96 -14.77
N MET A 266 -6.56 -11.89 -15.17
CA MET A 266 -5.42 -11.37 -14.42
C MET A 266 -5.86 -10.81 -13.06
N LEU A 267 -6.94 -10.03 -13.01
CA LEU A 267 -7.47 -9.49 -11.76
C LEU A 267 -7.94 -10.61 -10.82
N ALA A 268 -8.61 -11.64 -11.35
CA ALA A 268 -8.97 -12.80 -10.56
C ALA A 268 -7.75 -13.55 -10.02
N SER A 269 -6.68 -13.69 -10.82
CA SER A 269 -5.43 -14.31 -10.37
C SER A 269 -4.77 -13.50 -9.26
N ILE A 270 -4.77 -12.17 -9.38
CA ILE A 270 -4.26 -11.25 -8.36
C ILE A 270 -5.06 -11.39 -7.07
N PHE A 271 -6.39 -11.37 -7.16
CA PHE A 271 -7.28 -11.56 -6.02
C PHE A 271 -7.02 -12.87 -5.27
N PHE A 272 -6.99 -14.01 -5.97
CA PHE A 272 -6.74 -15.30 -5.33
C PHE A 272 -5.34 -15.39 -4.71
N TRP A 273 -4.35 -14.79 -5.36
CA TRP A 273 -2.99 -14.79 -4.83
C TRP A 273 -2.89 -13.95 -3.54
N PHE A 274 -3.44 -12.73 -3.53
CA PHE A 274 -3.45 -11.88 -2.34
C PHE A 274 -4.28 -12.50 -1.21
N MET A 275 -5.42 -13.12 -1.54
CA MET A 275 -6.26 -13.83 -0.57
C MET A 275 -5.46 -14.96 0.11
N ALA A 276 -4.76 -15.79 -0.67
CA ALA A 276 -3.94 -16.87 -0.12
C ALA A 276 -2.77 -16.34 0.72
N TYR A 277 -2.08 -15.30 0.24
CA TYR A 277 -0.97 -14.68 0.96
C TYR A 277 -1.44 -14.07 2.30
N ASN A 278 -2.50 -13.29 2.29
CA ASN A 278 -3.04 -12.66 3.49
C ASN A 278 -3.54 -13.69 4.50
N ALA A 279 -4.19 -14.77 4.05
CA ALA A 279 -4.61 -15.86 4.94
C ALA A 279 -3.42 -16.48 5.70
N VAL A 280 -2.30 -16.72 5.01
CA VAL A 280 -1.09 -17.27 5.66
C VAL A 280 -0.44 -16.25 6.59
N THR A 281 -0.27 -15.01 6.16
CA THR A 281 0.41 -13.97 6.97
C THR A 281 -0.36 -13.62 8.23
N THR A 282 -1.67 -13.53 8.16
CA THR A 282 -2.53 -13.25 9.33
C THR A 282 -2.52 -14.41 10.35
N ALA A 283 -2.47 -15.64 9.86
CA ALA A 283 -2.43 -16.82 10.75
C ALA A 283 -1.02 -17.12 11.30
N PHE A 284 0.03 -16.52 10.71
CA PHE A 284 1.41 -16.92 10.96
C PHE A 284 1.86 -16.69 12.41
N SER A 285 1.59 -15.52 12.98
CA SER A 285 2.00 -15.20 14.36
C SER A 285 1.40 -16.18 15.39
N ARG A 286 0.16 -16.61 15.16
CA ARG A 286 -0.47 -17.63 15.99
C ARG A 286 0.09 -19.03 15.74
N TYR A 287 0.28 -19.40 14.48
CA TYR A 287 0.86 -20.69 14.11
C TYR A 287 2.21 -20.91 14.81
N THR A 288 3.09 -19.93 14.75
CA THR A 288 4.40 -19.99 15.40
C THR A 288 4.29 -20.14 16.92
N ARG A 289 3.30 -19.50 17.53
CA ARG A 289 3.08 -19.60 18.98
C ARG A 289 2.52 -20.95 19.40
N VAL A 290 1.53 -21.47 18.67
CA VAL A 290 0.85 -22.71 19.02
C VAL A 290 1.66 -23.95 18.63
N VAL A 291 2.20 -23.98 17.40
CA VAL A 291 2.87 -25.16 16.85
C VAL A 291 4.36 -25.14 17.17
N TRP A 292 5.04 -24.01 16.89
CA TRP A 292 6.49 -23.90 17.11
C TRP A 292 6.87 -23.48 18.54
N LYS A 293 5.88 -23.17 19.40
CA LYS A 293 6.09 -22.73 20.79
C LYS A 293 7.00 -21.51 20.90
N MET A 294 7.01 -20.62 19.90
CA MET A 294 7.78 -19.39 19.95
C MET A 294 7.13 -18.40 20.91
N GLU A 295 7.94 -17.80 21.78
CA GLU A 295 7.50 -16.82 22.76
C GLU A 295 7.71 -15.37 22.29
N GLY A 296 6.89 -14.45 22.81
CA GLY A 296 7.03 -13.03 22.53
C GLY A 296 6.93 -12.70 21.04
N GLY A 297 7.78 -11.79 20.60
CA GLY A 297 7.89 -11.34 19.21
C GLY A 297 8.86 -12.12 18.34
N ASN A 298 9.39 -13.29 18.78
CA ASN A 298 10.44 -14.02 18.06
C ASN A 298 10.02 -14.47 16.64
N PHE A 299 8.74 -14.67 16.38
CA PHE A 299 8.22 -14.98 15.04
C PHE A 299 8.56 -13.89 13.99
N ALA A 300 8.79 -12.66 14.45
CA ALA A 300 9.15 -11.54 13.58
C ALA A 300 10.48 -11.76 12.84
N ASP A 301 11.40 -12.56 13.36
CA ASP A 301 12.65 -12.88 12.69
C ASP A 301 12.41 -13.55 11.32
N CYS A 302 11.49 -14.51 11.27
CA CYS A 302 11.15 -15.20 10.03
C CYS A 302 10.58 -14.22 8.99
N LEU A 303 9.68 -13.31 9.43
CA LEU A 303 9.08 -12.30 8.55
C LEU A 303 10.10 -11.26 8.11
N MET A 304 11.05 -10.88 8.97
CA MET A 304 12.17 -9.99 8.59
C MET A 304 13.03 -10.62 7.50
N VAL A 305 13.39 -11.90 7.63
CA VAL A 305 14.16 -12.62 6.61
C VAL A 305 13.44 -12.59 5.27
N ALA A 306 12.13 -12.89 5.24
CA ALA A 306 11.33 -12.82 4.04
C ALA A 306 11.28 -11.41 3.43
N THR A 307 11.08 -10.39 4.27
CA THR A 307 10.99 -8.99 3.82
C THR A 307 12.31 -8.49 3.25
N VAL A 308 13.43 -8.76 3.93
CA VAL A 308 14.77 -8.37 3.47
C VAL A 308 15.11 -9.09 2.17
N ALA A 309 14.84 -10.39 2.08
CA ALA A 309 15.05 -11.16 0.85
C ALA A 309 14.21 -10.62 -0.32
N ALA A 310 12.97 -10.20 -0.07
CA ALA A 310 12.12 -9.56 -1.07
C ALA A 310 12.72 -8.24 -1.56
N ILE A 311 13.15 -7.35 -0.65
CA ILE A 311 13.77 -6.06 -0.99
C ILE A 311 15.02 -6.27 -1.85
N LEU A 312 15.92 -7.15 -1.44
CA LEU A 312 17.16 -7.45 -2.18
C LEU A 312 16.88 -8.08 -3.55
N SER A 313 15.75 -8.76 -3.69
CA SER A 313 15.36 -9.45 -4.91
C SER A 313 14.66 -8.56 -5.93
N TYR A 314 14.18 -7.37 -5.58
CA TYR A 314 13.43 -6.51 -6.50
C TYR A 314 14.20 -6.20 -7.77
N ILE A 315 15.48 -5.81 -7.67
CA ILE A 315 16.31 -5.47 -8.83
C ILE A 315 16.67 -6.73 -9.65
N PRO A 316 17.21 -7.81 -9.05
CA PRO A 316 17.47 -9.05 -9.79
C PRO A 316 16.23 -9.61 -10.50
N ILE A 317 15.09 -9.65 -9.83
CA ILE A 317 13.83 -10.14 -10.38
C ILE A 317 13.35 -9.25 -11.53
N GLY A 318 13.47 -7.93 -11.41
CA GLY A 318 13.16 -7.01 -12.51
C GLY A 318 13.98 -7.31 -13.78
N ASN A 319 15.28 -7.59 -13.62
CA ASN A 319 16.17 -7.96 -14.72
C ASN A 319 15.86 -9.34 -15.31
N ILE A 320 15.54 -10.32 -14.47
CA ILE A 320 15.11 -11.66 -14.89
C ILE A 320 13.79 -11.54 -15.68
N SER A 321 12.83 -10.80 -15.15
CA SER A 321 11.54 -10.58 -15.79
C SER A 321 11.65 -9.91 -17.16
N ALA A 322 12.60 -8.98 -17.33
CA ALA A 322 12.88 -8.35 -18.62
C ALA A 322 13.39 -9.36 -19.67
N ARG A 323 14.10 -10.42 -19.25
CA ARG A 323 14.67 -11.43 -20.16
C ARG A 323 13.70 -12.57 -20.47
N ILE A 324 13.06 -13.16 -19.44
CA ILE A 324 12.21 -14.35 -19.62
C ILE A 324 10.72 -14.03 -19.75
N GLY A 325 10.32 -12.78 -19.50
CA GLY A 325 8.97 -12.27 -19.57
C GLY A 325 8.23 -12.30 -18.23
N ARG A 326 7.37 -11.31 -18.01
CA ARG A 326 6.63 -11.11 -16.74
C ARG A 326 5.77 -12.30 -16.34
N LYS A 327 5.03 -12.90 -17.30
CA LYS A 327 4.16 -14.05 -17.05
C LYS A 327 4.93 -15.25 -16.46
N LYS A 328 6.07 -15.61 -17.07
CA LYS A 328 6.89 -16.75 -16.62
C LYS A 328 7.48 -16.46 -15.23
N THR A 329 7.90 -15.21 -14.97
CA THR A 329 8.44 -14.81 -13.66
C THR A 329 7.39 -14.91 -12.56
N ILE A 330 6.16 -14.45 -12.82
CA ILE A 330 5.03 -14.59 -11.86
C ILE A 330 4.73 -16.06 -11.61
N MET A 331 4.61 -16.88 -12.67
CA MET A 331 4.34 -18.31 -12.51
C MET A 331 5.42 -19.02 -11.70
N GLY A 332 6.70 -18.72 -11.94
CA GLY A 332 7.81 -19.23 -11.14
C GLY A 332 7.71 -18.80 -9.67
N GLY A 333 7.36 -17.54 -9.40
CA GLY A 333 7.12 -17.05 -8.06
C GLY A 333 5.96 -17.76 -7.35
N VAL A 334 4.83 -17.98 -8.03
CA VAL A 334 3.68 -18.70 -7.46
C VAL A 334 4.04 -20.15 -7.13
N VAL A 335 4.72 -20.86 -8.05
CA VAL A 335 5.16 -22.25 -7.81
C VAL A 335 6.14 -22.33 -6.64
N LEU A 336 7.12 -21.42 -6.57
CA LEU A 336 8.08 -21.37 -5.48
C LEU A 336 7.39 -21.11 -4.13
N MET A 337 6.46 -20.17 -4.08
CA MET A 337 5.71 -19.85 -2.86
C MET A 337 4.83 -21.03 -2.43
N ALA A 338 4.13 -21.68 -3.36
CA ALA A 338 3.32 -22.87 -3.09
C ALA A 338 4.17 -24.03 -2.55
N ALA A 339 5.37 -24.24 -3.10
CA ALA A 339 6.30 -25.26 -2.62
C ALA A 339 6.79 -24.94 -1.19
N CYS A 340 7.13 -23.68 -0.89
CA CYS A 340 7.54 -23.27 0.45
C CYS A 340 6.42 -23.43 1.48
N TYR A 341 5.20 -22.98 1.17
CA TYR A 341 4.06 -23.14 2.07
C TYR A 341 3.65 -24.61 2.25
N GLY A 342 3.68 -25.40 1.14
CA GLY A 342 3.45 -26.85 1.21
C GLY A 342 4.49 -27.57 2.07
N GLY A 343 5.76 -27.17 1.96
CA GLY A 343 6.83 -27.69 2.81
C GLY A 343 6.68 -27.31 4.29
N ALA A 344 6.15 -26.12 4.58
CA ALA A 344 5.92 -25.66 5.93
C ALA A 344 4.92 -26.52 6.73
N ILE A 345 4.02 -27.26 6.05
CA ILE A 345 3.08 -28.20 6.69
C ILE A 345 3.83 -29.29 7.48
N PHE A 346 5.01 -29.67 7.01
CA PHE A 346 5.84 -30.68 7.67
C PHE A 346 6.73 -30.11 8.80
N ALA A 347 6.83 -28.79 8.94
CA ALA A 347 7.62 -28.12 9.95
C ALA A 347 6.85 -28.01 11.27
N GLN A 348 6.82 -29.09 12.06
CA GLN A 348 6.09 -29.12 13.35
C GLN A 348 6.84 -28.42 14.49
N SER A 349 8.08 -28.01 14.30
CA SER A 349 8.89 -27.23 15.24
C SER A 349 9.75 -26.23 14.51
N TYR A 350 10.11 -25.15 15.21
CA TYR A 350 11.04 -24.18 14.65
C TYR A 350 12.45 -24.76 14.57
N HIS A 351 13.03 -24.66 13.40
CA HIS A 351 14.45 -24.91 13.17
C HIS A 351 15.01 -23.76 12.32
N PRO A 352 16.23 -23.25 12.56
CA PRO A 352 16.82 -22.14 11.82
C PRO A 352 16.81 -22.29 10.29
N ALA A 353 16.85 -23.53 9.78
CA ALA A 353 16.73 -23.83 8.35
C ALA A 353 15.40 -23.36 7.72
N VAL A 354 14.34 -23.17 8.54
CA VAL A 354 13.06 -22.63 8.07
C VAL A 354 13.24 -21.21 7.51
N ASN A 355 14.22 -20.45 7.99
CA ASN A 355 14.52 -19.13 7.45
C ASN A 355 14.95 -19.15 5.96
N ILE A 356 15.47 -20.27 5.47
CA ILE A 356 15.74 -20.45 4.03
C ILE A 356 14.41 -20.44 3.25
N ALA A 357 13.39 -21.13 3.77
CA ALA A 357 12.08 -21.11 3.15
C ALA A 357 11.46 -19.68 3.18
N PHE A 358 11.65 -18.94 4.28
CA PHE A 358 11.21 -17.53 4.35
C PHE A 358 11.96 -16.63 3.37
N ALA A 359 13.26 -16.79 3.19
CA ALA A 359 14.00 -16.08 2.15
C ALA A 359 13.46 -16.39 0.75
N LEU A 360 13.17 -17.67 0.45
CA LEU A 360 12.58 -18.08 -0.82
C LEU A 360 11.15 -17.53 -1.01
N ILE A 361 10.34 -17.48 0.05
CA ILE A 361 9.02 -16.83 0.04
C ILE A 361 9.15 -15.33 -0.29
N GLY A 362 10.13 -14.65 0.30
CA GLY A 362 10.43 -13.25 -0.01
C GLY A 362 10.78 -13.03 -1.49
N ILE A 363 11.65 -13.89 -2.05
CA ILE A 363 12.01 -13.86 -3.48
C ILE A 363 10.77 -14.11 -4.35
N ALA A 364 9.97 -15.10 -4.00
CA ALA A 364 8.73 -15.43 -4.69
C ALA A 364 7.73 -14.28 -4.67
N TRP A 365 7.56 -13.64 -3.52
CA TRP A 365 6.72 -12.46 -3.36
C TRP A 365 7.20 -11.29 -4.25
N ALA A 366 8.51 -11.04 -4.28
CA ALA A 366 9.12 -10.05 -5.17
C ALA A 366 8.83 -10.35 -6.65
N ALA A 367 8.95 -11.63 -7.06
CA ALA A 367 8.69 -12.07 -8.44
C ALA A 367 7.26 -11.78 -8.89
N ILE A 368 6.28 -11.93 -8.00
CA ILE A 368 4.89 -11.67 -8.29
C ILE A 368 4.61 -10.16 -8.27
N ASN A 369 5.01 -9.47 -7.20
CA ASN A 369 4.63 -8.08 -6.93
C ASN A 369 5.24 -7.09 -7.93
N VAL A 370 6.53 -7.26 -8.27
CA VAL A 370 7.22 -6.40 -9.26
C VAL A 370 6.55 -6.46 -10.63
N ASN A 371 5.92 -7.58 -10.99
CA ASN A 371 5.42 -7.84 -12.32
C ASN A 371 3.91 -7.68 -12.48
N SER A 372 3.11 -7.90 -11.41
CA SER A 372 1.64 -7.92 -11.50
C SER A 372 1.06 -6.55 -11.82
N TYR A 373 1.44 -5.51 -11.11
CA TYR A 373 0.97 -4.14 -11.34
C TYR A 373 1.32 -3.62 -12.74
N PRO A 374 2.59 -3.71 -13.23
CA PRO A 374 2.92 -3.27 -14.58
C PRO A 374 2.21 -4.06 -15.70
N MET A 375 1.78 -5.29 -15.45
CA MET A 375 1.00 -6.06 -16.44
C MET A 375 -0.42 -5.49 -16.60
N ILE A 376 -1.07 -5.09 -15.51
CA ILE A 376 -2.40 -4.47 -15.57
C ILE A 376 -2.31 -3.09 -16.21
N VAL A 377 -1.33 -2.28 -15.82
CA VAL A 377 -1.15 -0.93 -16.39
C VAL A 377 -0.79 -0.97 -17.87
N ALA A 378 -0.04 -1.98 -18.34
CA ALA A 378 0.27 -2.14 -19.76
C ALA A 378 -0.97 -2.40 -20.65
N MET A 379 -2.11 -2.78 -20.08
CA MET A 379 -3.38 -2.91 -20.80
C MET A 379 -4.15 -1.59 -20.91
N SER A 380 -3.74 -0.55 -20.19
CA SER A 380 -4.35 0.78 -20.26
C SER A 380 -3.86 1.54 -21.49
N GLN A 381 -4.76 2.33 -22.08
CA GLN A 381 -4.39 3.28 -23.13
C GLN A 381 -4.41 4.70 -22.54
N GLY A 382 -3.24 5.34 -22.48
CA GLY A 382 -3.05 6.77 -22.17
C GLY A 382 -3.83 7.31 -20.97
N SER A 383 -5.06 7.76 -21.16
CA SER A 383 -5.88 8.44 -20.16
C SER A 383 -6.43 7.54 -19.02
N ASP A 384 -6.42 6.21 -19.18
CA ASP A 384 -7.09 5.29 -18.27
C ASP A 384 -6.19 4.66 -17.20
N ILE A 385 -4.91 5.06 -17.13
CA ILE A 385 -3.93 4.50 -16.17
C ILE A 385 -4.43 4.58 -14.72
N GLY A 386 -5.03 5.70 -14.32
CA GLY A 386 -5.57 5.87 -12.98
C GLY A 386 -6.68 4.87 -12.66
N LYS A 387 -7.58 4.61 -13.62
CA LYS A 387 -8.66 3.64 -13.50
C LYS A 387 -8.11 2.21 -13.33
N PHE A 388 -7.12 1.82 -14.14
CA PHE A 388 -6.49 0.50 -14.07
C PHE A 388 -5.68 0.31 -12.79
N THR A 389 -5.02 1.37 -12.33
CA THR A 389 -4.35 1.39 -11.02
C THR A 389 -5.35 1.19 -9.89
N GLY A 390 -6.46 1.95 -9.88
CA GLY A 390 -7.54 1.79 -8.90
C GLY A 390 -8.12 0.39 -8.94
N THR A 391 -8.40 -0.15 -10.14
CA THR A 391 -8.89 -1.53 -10.30
C THR A 391 -7.90 -2.55 -9.74
N TYR A 392 -6.60 -2.41 -10.02
CA TYR A 392 -5.56 -3.30 -9.45
C TYR A 392 -5.62 -3.31 -7.92
N TYR A 393 -5.64 -2.14 -7.29
CA TYR A 393 -5.68 -2.03 -5.82
C TYR A 393 -7.01 -2.47 -5.18
N THR A 394 -8.09 -2.51 -5.95
CA THR A 394 -9.38 -3.09 -5.49
C THR A 394 -9.30 -4.62 -5.39
N PHE A 395 -8.50 -5.26 -6.24
CA PHE A 395 -8.35 -6.71 -6.29
C PHE A 395 -7.11 -7.22 -5.53
N SER A 396 -6.21 -6.36 -5.11
CA SER A 396 -5.03 -6.66 -4.26
C SER A 396 -5.28 -6.28 -2.81
#